data_5499730bfb3652f415a897e57af2b0b2
#
_entry.id   5499730bfb3652f415a897e57af2b0b2
#
_cell.length_a   1.000
_cell.length_b   1.000
_cell.length_c   1.000
_cell.angle_alpha   90.00
_cell.angle_beta   90.00
_cell.angle_gamma   90.00
#
_symmetry.space_group_name_H-M   'P 1'
#
loop_
_entity.id
_entity.type
_entity.pdbx_description
1 polymer ?
#
loop_
_entity_poly.entity_id
_entity_poly.type
_entity_poly.pdbx_seq_one_letter_code
_entity_poly.pdbx_strand_id
1 'polypeptide(L)'
;GTNAVIALAIADMIGLVGLGPFVMVHLPIMLIAASIGVWLFFVQHQFETVFWARTGEWSHHDAALAGSSFYDLPGLLRWFSGNIGIHHIHHLNSRIPYYRLPKVLRDHPELKKIGRLTLGDSLKLARLSLWCEQSKRLVSFKAAKAL
;
A
#
# COMPACT_ATOMS: atom_id res chain seq x y z
N GLY A 1 1.81 27.82 3.21
CA GLY A 1 1.56 26.57 2.52
C GLY A 1 0.75 25.59 3.38
N THR A 2 0.49 24.40 2.90
CA THR A 2 -0.38 23.38 3.52
C THR A 2 -0.05 23.10 4.99
N ASN A 3 1.23 22.96 5.35
CA ASN A 3 1.64 22.71 6.73
C ASN A 3 1.26 23.83 7.70
N ALA A 4 1.30 25.08 7.23
CA ALA A 4 0.89 26.23 8.06
C ALA A 4 -0.62 26.19 8.32
N VAL A 5 -1.44 25.85 7.31
CA VAL A 5 -2.89 25.71 7.46
C VAL A 5 -3.22 24.57 8.44
N ILE A 6 -2.55 23.43 8.34
CA ILE A 6 -2.73 22.32 9.28
C ILE A 6 -2.35 22.74 10.71
N ALA A 7 -1.22 23.40 10.88
CA ALA A 7 -0.78 23.86 12.21
C ALA A 7 -1.78 24.86 12.83
N LEU A 8 -2.30 25.79 12.04
CA LEU A 8 -3.33 26.72 12.50
C LEU A 8 -4.61 25.99 12.87
N ALA A 9 -5.09 25.07 12.06
CA ALA A 9 -6.30 24.30 12.36
C ALA A 9 -6.15 23.46 13.65
N ILE A 10 -4.98 22.88 13.88
CA ILE A 10 -4.67 22.17 15.13
C ILE A 10 -4.67 23.15 16.33
N ALA A 11 -4.03 24.30 16.19
CA ALA A 11 -3.99 25.32 17.24
C ALA A 11 -5.39 25.83 17.59
N ASP A 12 -6.22 26.11 16.57
CA ASP A 12 -7.62 26.53 16.77
C ASP A 12 -8.45 25.44 17.47
N MET A 13 -8.31 24.19 17.06
CA MET A 13 -9.02 23.08 17.72
C MET A 13 -8.59 22.92 19.19
N ILE A 14 -7.28 23.03 19.48
CA ILE A 14 -6.77 23.00 20.86
C ILE A 14 -7.32 24.19 21.66
N GLY A 15 -7.39 25.37 21.06
CA GLY A 15 -7.97 26.57 21.68
C GLY A 15 -9.46 26.42 22.01
N LEU A 16 -10.21 25.72 21.15
CA LEU A 16 -11.67 25.51 21.31
C LEU A 16 -12.00 24.44 22.36
N VAL A 17 -11.32 23.29 22.32
CA VAL A 17 -11.69 22.12 23.14
C VAL A 17 -10.72 21.82 24.27
N GLY A 18 -9.55 22.44 24.27
CA GLY A 18 -8.42 22.16 25.18
C GLY A 18 -7.52 21.04 24.70
N LEU A 19 -6.27 21.05 25.16
CA LEU A 19 -5.24 20.09 24.74
C LEU A 19 -5.59 18.64 25.12
N GLY A 20 -6.10 18.41 26.34
CA GLY A 20 -6.43 17.06 26.82
C GLY A 20 -7.47 16.36 25.94
N PRO A 21 -8.69 16.91 25.80
CA PRO A 21 -9.71 16.34 24.91
C PRO A 21 -9.26 16.23 23.45
N PHE A 22 -8.53 17.20 22.93
CA PHE A 22 -7.97 17.14 21.58
C PHE A 22 -7.07 15.92 21.40
N VAL A 23 -6.09 15.71 22.28
CA VAL A 23 -5.17 14.59 22.20
C VAL A 23 -5.87 13.25 22.38
N MET A 24 -6.82 13.16 23.32
CA MET A 24 -7.57 11.93 23.57
C MET A 24 -8.35 11.44 22.34
N VAL A 25 -8.83 12.34 21.51
CA VAL A 25 -9.57 11.98 20.28
C VAL A 25 -8.62 11.87 19.08
N HIS A 26 -7.76 12.88 18.89
CA HIS A 26 -6.93 12.99 17.70
C HIS A 26 -5.84 11.91 17.63
N LEU A 27 -5.16 11.64 18.75
CA LEU A 27 -4.06 10.67 18.77
C LEU A 27 -4.49 9.25 18.39
N PRO A 28 -5.55 8.65 18.95
CA PRO A 28 -6.02 7.33 18.52
C PRO A 28 -6.42 7.30 17.03
N ILE A 29 -7.10 8.34 16.54
CA ILE A 29 -7.47 8.43 15.13
C ILE A 29 -6.23 8.42 14.24
N MET A 30 -5.23 9.24 14.55
CA MET A 30 -4.00 9.32 13.78
C MET A 30 -3.20 8.01 13.83
N LEU A 31 -3.11 7.37 14.99
CA LEU A 31 -2.42 6.08 15.12
C LEU A 31 -3.09 4.98 14.29
N ILE A 32 -4.42 4.89 14.35
CA ILE A 32 -5.17 3.89 13.58
C ILE A 32 -5.04 4.18 12.08
N ALA A 33 -5.26 5.43 11.66
CA ALA A 33 -5.18 5.82 10.26
C ALA A 33 -3.77 5.61 9.68
N ALA A 34 -2.74 6.01 10.41
CA ALA A 34 -1.35 5.80 10.02
C ALA A 34 -1.00 4.31 9.93
N SER A 35 -1.43 3.50 10.91
CA SER A 35 -1.19 2.05 10.90
C SER A 35 -1.83 1.38 9.70
N ILE A 36 -3.09 1.72 9.39
CA ILE A 36 -3.78 1.20 8.19
C ILE A 36 -3.08 1.66 6.92
N GLY A 37 -2.71 2.94 6.83
CA GLY A 37 -2.02 3.51 5.66
C GLY A 37 -0.67 2.85 5.42
N VAL A 38 0.14 2.71 6.47
CA VAL A 38 1.45 2.02 6.39
C VAL A 38 1.28 0.55 6.01
N TRP A 39 0.29 -0.14 6.59
CA TRP A 39 0.00 -1.53 6.24
C TRP A 39 -0.41 -1.69 4.77
N LEU A 40 -1.32 -0.87 4.28
CA LEU A 40 -1.73 -0.89 2.87
C LEU A 40 -0.54 -0.62 1.94
N PHE A 41 0.27 0.39 2.24
CA PHE A 41 1.48 0.68 1.48
C PHE A 41 2.47 -0.49 1.49
N PHE A 42 2.73 -1.07 2.67
CA PHE A 42 3.64 -2.20 2.84
C PHE A 42 3.21 -3.41 2.01
N VAL A 43 1.96 -3.87 2.16
CA VAL A 43 1.43 -5.04 1.46
C VAL A 43 1.48 -4.87 -0.07
N GLN A 44 1.31 -3.64 -0.53
CA GLN A 44 1.27 -3.35 -1.97
C GLN A 44 2.65 -3.31 -2.62
N HIS A 45 3.74 -3.19 -1.83
CA HIS A 45 5.11 -3.09 -2.36
C HIS A 45 6.08 -4.15 -1.81
N GLN A 46 5.68 -4.89 -0.77
CA GLN A 46 6.50 -5.90 -0.10
C GLN A 46 5.84 -7.28 -0.18
N PHE A 47 5.96 -7.96 -1.32
CA PHE A 47 5.44 -9.31 -1.53
C PHE A 47 6.49 -10.20 -2.19
N GLU A 48 6.35 -11.52 -2.08
CA GLU A 48 7.38 -12.49 -2.41
C GLU A 48 7.96 -12.32 -3.84
N THR A 49 7.08 -12.10 -4.81
CA THR A 49 7.43 -12.01 -6.24
C THR A 49 7.53 -10.57 -6.74
N VAL A 50 7.75 -9.60 -5.85
CA VAL A 50 7.89 -8.19 -6.23
C VAL A 50 9.02 -8.02 -7.24
N PHE A 51 8.76 -7.22 -8.27
CA PHE A 51 9.81 -6.88 -9.24
C PHE A 51 10.80 -5.89 -8.60
N TRP A 52 12.06 -6.28 -8.62
CA TRP A 52 13.18 -5.42 -8.26
C TRP A 52 14.26 -5.56 -9.32
N ALA A 53 14.79 -4.44 -9.79
CA ALA A 53 15.81 -4.41 -10.83
C ALA A 53 16.89 -3.37 -10.52
N ARG A 54 18.11 -3.61 -10.99
CA ARG A 54 19.18 -2.63 -10.94
C ARG A 54 19.03 -1.59 -12.05
N THR A 55 19.73 -0.46 -11.88
CA THR A 55 19.82 0.59 -12.91
C THR A 55 20.26 -0.03 -14.24
N GLY A 56 19.47 0.12 -15.29
CA GLY A 56 19.73 -0.46 -16.62
C GLY A 56 18.82 -1.64 -16.99
N GLU A 57 18.29 -2.35 -16.01
CA GLU A 57 17.29 -3.42 -16.21
C GLU A 57 15.87 -2.96 -15.85
N TRP A 58 15.75 -1.76 -15.29
CA TRP A 58 14.47 -1.21 -14.84
C TRP A 58 13.63 -0.68 -16.00
N SER A 59 12.36 -1.09 -16.05
CA SER A 59 11.37 -0.50 -16.93
C SER A 59 10.17 -0.01 -16.13
N HIS A 60 9.58 1.12 -16.53
CA HIS A 60 8.38 1.66 -15.87
C HIS A 60 7.21 0.68 -15.93
N HIS A 61 7.02 0.00 -17.06
CA HIS A 61 5.93 -0.94 -17.26
C HIS A 61 6.04 -2.14 -16.31
N ASP A 62 7.22 -2.75 -16.22
CA ASP A 62 7.44 -3.92 -15.36
C ASP A 62 7.39 -3.53 -13.89
N ALA A 63 7.97 -2.38 -13.53
CA ALA A 63 7.90 -1.84 -12.19
C ALA A 63 6.47 -1.50 -11.75
N ALA A 64 5.64 -0.97 -12.65
CA ALA A 64 4.24 -0.68 -12.37
C ALA A 64 3.42 -1.95 -12.14
N LEU A 65 3.56 -2.94 -13.03
CA LEU A 65 2.75 -4.17 -12.98
C LEU A 65 3.25 -5.19 -11.97
N ALA A 66 4.56 -5.41 -11.90
CA ALA A 66 5.15 -6.45 -11.07
C ALA A 66 5.86 -5.92 -9.80
N GLY A 67 6.09 -4.60 -9.70
CA GLY A 67 6.61 -3.93 -8.51
C GLY A 67 5.53 -3.49 -7.53
N SER A 68 4.24 -3.63 -7.90
CA SER A 68 3.10 -3.37 -7.02
C SER A 68 2.04 -4.46 -7.16
N SER A 69 1.32 -4.72 -6.06
CA SER A 69 0.38 -5.83 -5.99
C SER A 69 -1.06 -5.44 -6.33
N PHE A 70 -1.86 -6.46 -6.66
CA PHE A 70 -3.31 -6.40 -6.56
C PHE A 70 -3.74 -6.96 -5.19
N TYR A 71 -4.00 -6.08 -4.23
CA TYR A 71 -4.54 -6.47 -2.93
C TYR A 71 -6.06 -6.64 -3.03
N ASP A 72 -6.50 -7.89 -3.18
CA ASP A 72 -7.90 -8.24 -3.42
C ASP A 72 -8.69 -8.20 -2.11
N LEU A 73 -9.08 -7.01 -1.74
CA LEU A 73 -9.86 -6.74 -0.53
C LEU A 73 -11.34 -7.06 -0.73
N PRO A 74 -12.06 -7.52 0.30
CA PRO A 74 -13.52 -7.58 0.31
C PRO A 74 -14.16 -6.25 -0.06
N GLY A 75 -15.34 -6.27 -0.66
CA GLY A 75 -16.01 -5.10 -1.24
C GLY A 75 -16.09 -3.88 -0.32
N LEU A 76 -16.42 -4.09 0.96
CA LEU A 76 -16.49 -3.02 1.95
C LEU A 76 -15.11 -2.38 2.21
N LEU A 77 -14.08 -3.18 2.42
CA LEU A 77 -12.72 -2.68 2.64
C LEU A 77 -12.15 -2.02 1.38
N ARG A 78 -12.50 -2.53 0.21
CA ARG A 78 -12.14 -1.92 -1.08
C ARG A 78 -12.74 -0.53 -1.22
N TRP A 79 -14.00 -0.36 -0.83
CA TRP A 79 -14.67 0.93 -0.86
C TRP A 79 -14.04 1.92 0.13
N PHE A 80 -13.83 1.54 1.39
CA PHE A 80 -13.20 2.38 2.40
C PHE A 80 -11.77 2.79 2.04
N SER A 81 -11.02 1.92 1.37
CA SER A 81 -9.66 2.22 0.92
C SER A 81 -9.59 2.96 -0.42
N GLY A 82 -10.73 3.43 -0.98
CA GLY A 82 -10.75 4.09 -2.28
C GLY A 82 -10.22 3.22 -3.41
N ASN A 83 -10.47 1.90 -3.38
CA ASN A 83 -9.97 0.93 -4.37
C ASN A 83 -8.43 0.88 -4.50
N ILE A 84 -7.67 1.43 -3.54
CA ILE A 84 -6.20 1.48 -3.62
C ILE A 84 -5.56 0.08 -3.69
N GLY A 85 -6.29 -0.97 -3.30
CA GLY A 85 -5.84 -2.35 -3.48
C GLY A 85 -5.58 -2.74 -4.93
N ILE A 86 -6.18 -2.03 -5.91
CA ILE A 86 -5.88 -2.20 -7.35
C ILE A 86 -4.64 -1.36 -7.71
N HIS A 87 -3.54 -1.62 -7.01
CA HIS A 87 -2.40 -0.71 -6.95
C HIS A 87 -1.50 -0.77 -8.20
N HIS A 88 -1.33 -1.94 -8.78
CA HIS A 88 -0.57 -2.14 -10.01
C HIS A 88 -1.16 -1.33 -11.18
N ILE A 89 -2.48 -1.21 -11.28
CA ILE A 89 -3.14 -0.37 -12.29
C ILE A 89 -2.95 1.12 -11.96
N HIS A 90 -3.00 1.48 -10.67
CA HIS A 90 -2.70 2.84 -10.24
C HIS A 90 -1.27 3.26 -10.60
N HIS A 91 -0.29 2.38 -10.40
CA HIS A 91 1.10 2.63 -10.83
C HIS A 91 1.27 2.68 -12.35
N LEU A 92 0.55 1.83 -13.08
CA LEU A 92 0.60 1.83 -14.53
C LEU A 92 0.11 3.16 -15.12
N ASN A 93 -0.97 3.73 -14.54
CA ASN A 93 -1.48 5.04 -14.94
C ASN A 93 -2.18 5.74 -13.76
N SER A 94 -1.44 6.60 -13.07
CA SER A 94 -1.90 7.38 -11.92
C SER A 94 -3.02 8.41 -12.24
N ARG A 95 -3.29 8.66 -13.53
CA ARG A 95 -4.38 9.55 -13.97
C ARG A 95 -5.76 8.87 -13.92
N ILE A 96 -5.81 7.54 -13.76
CA ILE A 96 -7.08 6.82 -13.60
C ILE A 96 -7.66 7.13 -12.21
N PRO A 97 -8.84 7.76 -12.11
CA PRO A 97 -9.45 8.03 -10.82
C PRO A 97 -9.76 6.72 -10.08
N TYR A 98 -9.64 6.74 -8.74
CA TYR A 98 -9.81 5.55 -7.90
C TYR A 98 -11.15 4.81 -8.12
N TYR A 99 -12.22 5.54 -8.40
CA TYR A 99 -13.54 4.95 -8.66
C TYR A 99 -13.64 4.25 -10.04
N ARG A 100 -12.68 4.48 -10.94
CA ARG A 100 -12.59 3.81 -12.25
C ARG A 100 -11.68 2.58 -12.24
N LEU A 101 -10.83 2.40 -11.25
CA LEU A 101 -9.94 1.24 -11.15
C LEU A 101 -10.68 -0.11 -11.23
N PRO A 102 -11.85 -0.30 -10.56
CA PRO A 102 -12.60 -1.54 -10.70
C PRO A 102 -13.14 -1.79 -12.11
N LYS A 103 -13.43 -0.73 -12.88
CA LYS A 103 -13.86 -0.87 -14.26
C LYS A 103 -12.70 -1.37 -15.14
N VAL A 104 -11.52 -0.77 -15.00
CA VAL A 104 -10.32 -1.21 -15.74
C VAL A 104 -10.04 -2.68 -15.45
N LEU A 105 -10.10 -3.10 -14.18
CA LEU A 105 -9.88 -4.50 -13.78
C LEU A 105 -10.95 -5.46 -14.34
N ARG A 106 -12.16 -4.99 -14.63
CA ARG A 106 -13.21 -5.79 -15.32
C ARG A 106 -12.95 -5.88 -16.82
N ASP A 107 -12.57 -4.77 -17.42
CA ASP A 107 -12.33 -4.67 -18.87
C ASP A 107 -11.04 -5.43 -19.26
N HIS A 108 -10.09 -5.60 -18.31
CA HIS A 108 -8.80 -6.27 -18.47
C HIS A 108 -8.63 -7.38 -17.43
N PRO A 109 -9.31 -8.54 -17.59
CA PRO A 109 -9.30 -9.60 -16.58
C PRO A 109 -7.93 -10.25 -16.37
N GLU A 110 -7.01 -10.15 -17.31
CA GLU A 110 -5.61 -10.59 -17.21
C GLU A 110 -4.87 -9.88 -16.06
N LEU A 111 -5.19 -8.62 -15.78
CA LEU A 111 -4.58 -7.85 -14.70
C LEU A 111 -4.95 -8.38 -13.30
N LYS A 112 -6.03 -9.14 -13.16
CA LYS A 112 -6.45 -9.73 -11.87
C LYS A 112 -5.46 -10.76 -11.32
N LYS A 113 -4.62 -11.33 -12.17
CA LYS A 113 -3.68 -12.39 -11.81
C LYS A 113 -2.31 -11.84 -11.42
N ILE A 114 -2.02 -10.59 -11.78
CA ILE A 114 -0.70 -9.98 -11.56
C ILE A 114 -0.60 -9.58 -10.07
N GLY A 115 0.36 -10.16 -9.36
CA GLY A 115 0.64 -9.82 -7.96
C GLY A 115 -0.56 -9.90 -7.03
N ARG A 116 -1.53 -10.81 -7.30
CA ARG A 116 -2.76 -10.93 -6.50
C ARG A 116 -2.45 -11.44 -5.11
N LEU A 117 -2.90 -10.70 -4.11
CA LEU A 117 -2.81 -11.01 -2.69
C LEU A 117 -4.18 -10.92 -2.05
N THR A 118 -4.51 -11.90 -1.23
CA THR A 118 -5.71 -11.87 -0.37
C THR A 118 -5.38 -11.26 1.00
N LEU A 119 -6.43 -10.97 1.78
CA LEU A 119 -6.26 -10.48 3.16
C LEU A 119 -5.46 -11.49 4.01
N GLY A 120 -5.68 -12.80 3.83
CA GLY A 120 -4.94 -13.84 4.54
C GLY A 120 -3.47 -13.93 4.12
N ASP A 121 -3.17 -13.70 2.84
CA ASP A 121 -1.78 -13.71 2.35
C ASP A 121 -1.00 -12.52 2.90
N SER A 122 -1.62 -11.35 3.02
CA SER A 122 -0.96 -10.14 3.49
C SER A 122 -0.29 -10.30 4.87
N LEU A 123 -0.88 -11.08 5.77
CA LEU A 123 -0.31 -11.34 7.10
C LEU A 123 1.04 -12.09 7.04
N LYS A 124 1.24 -12.91 6.00
CA LYS A 124 2.50 -13.63 5.80
C LYS A 124 3.62 -12.73 5.33
N LEU A 125 3.27 -11.63 4.66
CA LEU A 125 4.24 -10.69 4.06
C LEU A 125 5.08 -9.97 5.13
N ALA A 126 4.56 -9.79 6.34
CA ALA A 126 5.29 -9.17 7.45
C ALA A 126 6.61 -9.90 7.80
N ARG A 127 6.77 -11.15 7.34
CA ARG A 127 7.98 -11.95 7.56
C ARG A 127 9.02 -11.80 6.43
N LEU A 128 8.64 -11.20 5.31
CA LEU A 128 9.51 -10.99 4.17
C LEU A 128 10.33 -9.72 4.38
N SER A 129 11.66 -9.84 4.45
CA SER A 129 12.54 -8.72 4.82
C SER A 129 13.79 -8.60 3.97
N LEU A 130 14.18 -9.64 3.26
CA LEU A 130 15.45 -9.71 2.53
C LEU A 130 15.20 -10.04 1.06
N TRP A 131 15.92 -9.36 0.18
CA TRP A 131 15.96 -9.71 -1.24
C TRP A 131 16.99 -10.81 -1.48
N CYS A 132 16.57 -11.89 -2.11
CA CYS A 132 17.45 -12.97 -2.52
C CYS A 132 17.82 -12.80 -4.01
N GLU A 133 19.08 -12.51 -4.29
CA GLU A 133 19.57 -12.30 -5.66
C GLU A 133 19.50 -13.57 -6.52
N GLN A 134 19.64 -14.74 -5.91
CA GLN A 134 19.62 -16.02 -6.62
C GLN A 134 18.21 -16.40 -7.07
N SER A 135 17.24 -16.31 -6.15
CA SER A 135 15.85 -16.67 -6.43
C SER A 135 15.01 -15.52 -7.00
N LYS A 136 15.55 -14.29 -7.01
CA LYS A 136 14.85 -13.05 -7.41
C LYS A 136 13.50 -12.89 -6.68
N ARG A 137 13.52 -13.09 -5.35
CA ARG A 137 12.35 -13.01 -4.47
C ARG A 137 12.67 -12.40 -3.13
N LEU A 138 11.65 -11.85 -2.48
CA LEU A 138 11.73 -11.51 -1.07
C LEU A 138 11.62 -12.77 -0.21
N VAL A 139 12.52 -12.89 0.74
CA VAL A 139 12.60 -14.03 1.67
C VAL A 139 12.61 -13.58 3.12
N SER A 140 12.22 -14.48 4.02
CA SER A 140 12.33 -14.23 5.46
C SER A 140 13.76 -14.43 5.95
N PHE A 141 14.11 -13.86 7.10
CA PHE A 141 15.40 -14.14 7.77
C PHE A 141 15.63 -15.62 8.02
N LYS A 142 14.56 -16.39 8.31
CA LYS A 142 14.66 -17.84 8.50
C LYS A 142 15.03 -18.55 7.20
N ALA A 143 14.42 -18.19 6.10
CA ALA A 143 14.73 -18.77 4.79
C ALA A 143 16.14 -18.39 4.33
N ALA A 144 16.55 -17.15 4.54
CA ALA A 144 17.89 -16.69 4.17
C ALA A 144 19.04 -17.39 4.92
N LYS A 145 18.79 -17.90 6.14
CA LYS A 145 19.77 -18.70 6.89
C LYS A 145 19.91 -20.13 6.38
N ALA A 146 18.99 -20.59 5.54
CA ALA A 146 18.98 -21.94 4.99
C ALA A 146 19.50 -21.99 3.53
N LEU A 147 19.82 -20.82 2.96
CA LEU A 147 20.47 -20.66 1.65
C LEU A 147 21.98 -20.62 1.81
#